data_b4d89f1d2870ab4dc588765f44a6db81
#
_entry.id   b4d89f1d2870ab4dc588765f44a6db81
#
_cell.length_a   1.000
_cell.length_b   1.000
_cell.length_c   1.000
_cell.angle_alpha   90.00
_cell.angle_beta   90.00
_cell.angle_gamma   90.00
#
_symmetry.space_group_name_H-M   'P 1'
#
loop_
_entity.id
_entity.type
_entity.pdbx_description
1 polymer ?
#
loop_
_entity_poly.entity_id
_entity_poly.type
_entity_poly.pdbx_seq_one_letter_code
_entity_poly.pdbx_strand_id
1 'polypeptide(L)'
;MSQDILTEASKTKKGLRRQIDERGRELAYLQRKCRELGIPVLVVVEGLSAAGKGTIINQMIQPLDPRGFKVSCIASPNRDEQLRPFLWRFWRRTPSANRMAIFDRSWYRNLLDAEISGELNESELRKAYTDVRAFERQLREGGTTILKFFLRITKKEQAVRLATLQGNPATAWRVSDAVLARHARYKDYQKAVDHMFEETDLEEEAPWRRIDSKNLSNATFEALGYLVDALRKRVEQCKAGNPLFEGKRLTGLPCFSDAPSLKKSDLSLGLEKEAYREIIQARQSRIQELHNELYRLRIPLVIVYEGWDASGKGGNIRRLTEQMDPRGYEVIPVSAPNDVEKAHHYLWRFWTEFPKAGHVTIF
;
A
#
# COMPACT_ATOMS: atom_id res chain seq x y z
N MET A 1 29.55 1.19 -3.40
CA MET A 1 30.28 0.69 -4.59
C MET A 1 29.30 0.59 -5.76
N SER A 2 28.88 1.69 -6.37
CA SER A 2 27.97 1.70 -7.55
C SER A 2 28.21 2.90 -8.49
N GLN A 3 29.43 3.40 -8.58
CA GLN A 3 29.75 4.54 -9.47
C GLN A 3 30.53 4.13 -10.76
N ASP A 4 30.91 2.88 -10.94
CA ASP A 4 31.88 2.49 -11.99
C ASP A 4 31.35 1.62 -13.14
N ILE A 5 30.04 1.63 -13.44
CA ILE A 5 29.53 0.83 -14.56
C ILE A 5 28.93 1.69 -15.66
N LEU A 6 29.47 2.84 -15.92
CA LEU A 6 29.31 3.50 -17.22
C LEU A 6 30.50 3.10 -18.11
N THR A 7 30.35 2.01 -18.85
CA THR A 7 31.33 1.62 -19.88
C THR A 7 31.50 2.77 -20.90
N GLU A 8 32.65 2.87 -21.58
CA GLU A 8 32.91 3.90 -22.61
C GLU A 8 31.81 3.98 -23.68
N ALA A 9 31.16 2.86 -23.99
CA ALA A 9 30.01 2.80 -24.88
C ALA A 9 28.79 3.59 -24.39
N SER A 10 28.61 3.79 -23.06
CA SER A 10 27.51 4.59 -22.50
C SER A 10 27.72 6.09 -22.59
N LYS A 11 28.93 6.54 -22.91
CA LYS A 11 29.24 7.97 -23.04
C LYS A 11 28.59 8.61 -24.28
N THR A 12 28.11 7.81 -25.22
CA THR A 12 27.38 8.30 -26.41
C THR A 12 25.87 8.11 -26.23
N LYS A 13 25.08 9.09 -26.72
CA LYS A 13 23.59 9.02 -26.70
C LYS A 13 23.07 7.74 -27.36
N LYS A 14 23.71 7.26 -28.41
CA LYS A 14 23.37 6.01 -29.14
C LYS A 14 23.70 4.77 -28.31
N GLY A 15 24.84 4.76 -27.63
CA GLY A 15 25.24 3.66 -26.74
C GLY A 15 24.32 3.51 -25.54
N LEU A 16 23.97 4.64 -24.90
CA LEU A 16 23.03 4.64 -23.78
C LEU A 16 21.64 4.11 -24.17
N ARG A 17 21.13 4.52 -25.36
CA ARG A 17 19.84 4.03 -25.86
C ARG A 17 19.88 2.51 -26.09
N ARG A 18 20.94 1.97 -26.68
CA ARG A 18 21.12 0.52 -26.86
C ARG A 18 21.09 -0.23 -25.53
N GLN A 19 21.78 0.29 -24.52
CA GLN A 19 21.78 -0.33 -23.18
C GLN A 19 20.41 -0.28 -22.49
N ILE A 20 19.65 0.82 -22.67
CA ILE A 20 18.25 0.92 -22.21
C ILE A 20 17.39 -0.16 -22.90
N ASP A 21 17.53 -0.34 -24.21
CA ASP A 21 16.79 -1.36 -24.96
C ASP A 21 17.18 -2.78 -24.54
N GLU A 22 18.46 -3.04 -24.24
CA GLU A 22 18.93 -4.32 -23.72
C GLU A 22 18.33 -4.64 -22.34
N ARG A 23 18.36 -3.66 -21.41
CA ARG A 23 17.70 -3.79 -20.08
C ARG A 23 16.19 -3.96 -20.21
N GLY A 24 15.56 -3.30 -21.17
CA GLY A 24 14.15 -3.45 -21.47
C GLY A 24 13.80 -4.90 -21.87
N ARG A 25 14.59 -5.49 -22.77
CA ARG A 25 14.40 -6.91 -23.18
C ARG A 25 14.56 -7.87 -21.99
N GLU A 26 15.56 -7.63 -21.16
CA GLU A 26 15.77 -8.43 -19.96
C GLU A 26 14.61 -8.25 -18.96
N LEU A 27 14.15 -7.04 -18.76
CA LEU A 27 13.00 -6.75 -17.89
C LEU A 27 11.73 -7.49 -18.37
N ALA A 28 11.48 -7.54 -19.69
CA ALA A 28 10.38 -8.30 -20.26
C ALA A 28 10.52 -9.82 -20.02
N TYR A 29 11.74 -10.34 -20.08
CA TYR A 29 12.02 -11.74 -19.73
C TYR A 29 11.75 -11.99 -18.24
N LEU A 30 12.25 -11.13 -17.36
CA LEU A 30 12.05 -11.26 -15.90
C LEU A 30 10.59 -11.12 -15.49
N GLN A 31 9.82 -10.24 -16.13
CA GLN A 31 8.37 -10.18 -15.90
C GLN A 31 7.69 -11.51 -16.15
N ARG A 32 8.03 -12.20 -17.27
CA ARG A 32 7.49 -13.54 -17.55
C ARG A 32 7.91 -14.55 -16.48
N LYS A 33 9.18 -14.51 -16.03
CA LYS A 33 9.66 -15.39 -14.95
C LYS A 33 8.97 -15.11 -13.61
N CYS A 34 8.77 -13.88 -13.26
CA CYS A 34 7.99 -13.52 -12.07
C CYS A 34 6.55 -14.06 -12.16
N ARG A 35 5.93 -13.97 -13.34
CA ARG A 35 4.59 -14.54 -13.59
C ARG A 35 4.56 -16.06 -13.45
N GLU A 36 5.53 -16.77 -14.03
CA GLU A 36 5.65 -18.24 -13.94
C GLU A 36 5.86 -18.72 -12.50
N LEU A 37 6.63 -17.96 -11.72
CA LEU A 37 6.97 -18.27 -10.32
C LEU A 37 5.96 -17.70 -9.30
N GLY A 38 4.91 -17.03 -9.74
CA GLY A 38 3.91 -16.46 -8.86
C GLY A 38 4.40 -15.24 -8.04
N ILE A 39 5.49 -14.58 -8.45
CA ILE A 39 6.10 -13.45 -7.72
C ILE A 39 5.27 -12.15 -7.93
N PRO A 40 4.61 -11.60 -6.92
CA PRO A 40 4.01 -10.28 -7.01
C PRO A 40 5.09 -9.20 -6.94
N VAL A 41 4.98 -8.17 -7.78
CA VAL A 41 5.94 -7.06 -7.83
C VAL A 41 5.23 -5.74 -7.64
N LEU A 42 5.70 -4.93 -6.70
CA LEU A 42 5.19 -3.58 -6.43
C LEU A 42 6.29 -2.55 -6.67
N VAL A 43 6.09 -1.68 -7.65
CA VAL A 43 7.00 -0.59 -7.96
C VAL A 43 6.37 0.72 -7.53
N VAL A 44 7.04 1.45 -6.65
CA VAL A 44 6.64 2.77 -6.18
C VAL A 44 7.56 3.82 -6.82
N VAL A 45 6.97 4.79 -7.51
CA VAL A 45 7.71 5.89 -8.13
C VAL A 45 7.26 7.22 -7.52
N GLU A 46 8.08 7.74 -6.64
CA GLU A 46 7.90 9.03 -5.98
C GLU A 46 8.88 10.09 -6.53
N GLY A 47 8.70 11.32 -6.14
CA GLY A 47 9.60 12.41 -6.50
C GLY A 47 8.88 13.73 -6.73
N LEU A 48 9.69 14.76 -6.88
CA LEU A 48 9.25 16.14 -7.05
C LEU A 48 8.35 16.33 -8.28
N SER A 49 7.53 17.38 -8.26
CA SER A 49 6.75 17.78 -9.45
C SER A 49 7.70 18.04 -10.62
N ALA A 50 7.32 17.66 -11.82
CA ALA A 50 8.13 17.75 -13.04
C ALA A 50 9.47 16.98 -13.03
N ALA A 51 9.71 16.07 -12.04
CA ALA A 51 10.92 15.24 -12.02
C ALA A 51 10.97 14.15 -13.12
N GLY A 52 9.88 13.95 -13.88
CA GLY A 52 9.85 12.99 -14.98
C GLY A 52 9.32 11.60 -14.63
N LYS A 53 8.57 11.45 -13.52
CA LYS A 53 7.98 10.18 -13.10
C LYS A 53 7.25 9.46 -14.25
N GLY A 54 6.31 10.12 -14.89
CA GLY A 54 5.57 9.54 -16.00
C GLY A 54 6.43 9.08 -17.18
N THR A 55 7.51 9.81 -17.47
CA THR A 55 8.47 9.44 -18.52
C THR A 55 9.21 8.15 -18.15
N ILE A 56 9.70 8.05 -16.92
CA ILE A 56 10.42 6.86 -16.44
C ILE A 56 9.46 5.65 -16.34
N ILE A 57 8.26 5.85 -15.81
CA ILE A 57 7.24 4.79 -15.79
C ILE A 57 6.94 4.30 -17.22
N ASN A 58 6.75 5.22 -18.16
CA ASN A 58 6.50 4.85 -19.57
C ASN A 58 7.64 4.00 -20.14
N GLN A 59 8.90 4.40 -19.88
CA GLN A 59 10.07 3.63 -20.32
C GLN A 59 10.16 2.25 -19.64
N MET A 60 9.76 2.16 -18.37
CA MET A 60 9.70 0.86 -17.66
C MET A 60 8.66 -0.09 -18.26
N ILE A 61 7.49 0.43 -18.61
CA ILE A 61 6.38 -0.41 -19.08
C ILE A 61 6.44 -0.75 -20.57
N GLN A 62 7.13 0.06 -21.37
CA GLN A 62 7.19 -0.09 -22.81
C GLN A 62 7.64 -1.51 -23.28
N PRO A 63 8.62 -2.18 -22.65
CA PRO A 63 9.03 -3.53 -23.04
C PRO A 63 8.14 -4.63 -22.43
N LEU A 64 7.26 -4.33 -21.49
CA LEU A 64 6.49 -5.31 -20.72
C LEU A 64 5.23 -5.78 -21.44
N ASP A 65 4.79 -7.01 -21.16
CA ASP A 65 3.45 -7.49 -21.53
C ASP A 65 2.39 -6.70 -20.73
N PRO A 66 1.52 -5.92 -21.39
CA PRO A 66 0.54 -5.08 -20.72
C PRO A 66 -0.49 -5.87 -19.89
N ARG A 67 -0.69 -7.15 -20.17
CA ARG A 67 -1.55 -8.02 -19.38
C ARG A 67 -0.94 -8.38 -18.01
N GLY A 68 0.37 -8.21 -17.84
CA GLY A 68 1.13 -8.59 -16.65
C GLY A 68 1.30 -7.45 -15.64
N PHE A 69 0.89 -6.22 -15.94
CA PHE A 69 1.04 -5.10 -15.03
C PHE A 69 -0.19 -4.19 -14.99
N LYS A 70 -0.24 -3.37 -13.95
CA LYS A 70 -1.21 -2.26 -13.81
C LYS A 70 -0.49 -1.02 -13.29
N VAL A 71 -0.68 0.11 -13.96
CA VAL A 71 -0.22 1.42 -13.47
C VAL A 71 -1.34 2.11 -12.74
N SER A 72 -1.08 2.58 -11.53
CA SER A 72 -2.01 3.34 -10.70
C SER A 72 -1.45 4.74 -10.45
N CYS A 73 -2.05 5.76 -11.04
CA CYS A 73 -1.77 7.15 -10.71
C CYS A 73 -2.56 7.54 -9.46
N ILE A 74 -1.88 7.86 -8.38
CA ILE A 74 -2.50 8.17 -7.10
C ILE A 74 -2.79 9.67 -7.02
N ALA A 75 -4.08 9.99 -7.12
CA ALA A 75 -4.60 11.34 -6.91
C ALA A 75 -4.97 11.55 -5.43
N SER A 76 -5.42 12.75 -5.08
CA SER A 76 -6.03 13.01 -3.76
C SER A 76 -7.19 12.04 -3.50
N PRO A 77 -7.40 11.59 -2.24
CA PRO A 77 -8.45 10.64 -1.92
C PRO A 77 -9.83 11.22 -2.25
N ASN A 78 -10.68 10.41 -2.84
CA ASN A 78 -12.09 10.76 -3.06
C ASN A 78 -12.88 10.66 -1.72
N ARG A 79 -14.15 11.08 -1.73
CA ARG A 79 -14.97 11.12 -0.52
C ARG A 79 -15.12 9.74 0.16
N ASP A 80 -15.23 8.67 -0.61
CA ASP A 80 -15.30 7.31 -0.06
C ASP A 80 -13.97 6.87 0.56
N GLU A 81 -12.85 7.14 -0.10
CA GLU A 81 -11.50 6.86 0.39
C GLU A 81 -11.16 7.67 1.65
N GLN A 82 -11.66 8.91 1.78
CA GLN A 82 -11.48 9.75 2.98
C GLN A 82 -12.22 9.19 4.22
N LEU A 83 -13.29 8.45 4.03
CA LEU A 83 -14.06 7.82 5.10
C LEU A 83 -13.46 6.48 5.58
N ARG A 84 -12.40 6.01 4.93
CA ARG A 84 -11.79 4.70 5.23
C ARG A 84 -10.38 4.87 5.80
N PRO A 85 -9.81 3.82 6.43
CA PRO A 85 -8.43 3.86 6.90
C PRO A 85 -7.47 4.29 5.79
N PHE A 86 -6.45 5.08 6.12
CA PHE A 86 -5.51 5.69 5.17
C PHE A 86 -4.95 4.72 4.12
N LEU A 87 -4.56 3.51 4.53
CA LEU A 87 -3.95 2.52 3.64
C LEU A 87 -4.98 1.66 2.86
N TRP A 88 -6.28 1.77 3.16
CA TRP A 88 -7.32 0.98 2.51
C TRP A 88 -7.30 1.09 0.98
N ARG A 89 -7.19 2.29 0.44
CA ARG A 89 -7.16 2.55 -1.00
C ARG A 89 -5.96 1.90 -1.70
N PHE A 90 -4.86 1.69 -0.97
CA PHE A 90 -3.65 1.08 -1.48
C PHE A 90 -3.74 -0.44 -1.43
N TRP A 91 -4.30 -1.02 -0.35
CA TRP A 91 -4.57 -2.46 -0.29
C TRP A 91 -5.34 -2.96 -1.50
N ARG A 92 -6.37 -2.26 -1.94
CA ARG A 92 -7.17 -2.59 -3.13
C ARG A 92 -6.40 -2.55 -4.45
N ARG A 93 -5.20 -2.01 -4.46
CA ARG A 93 -4.36 -1.83 -5.65
C ARG A 93 -3.05 -2.60 -5.57
N THR A 94 -2.81 -3.35 -4.50
CA THR A 94 -1.65 -4.22 -4.38
C THR A 94 -1.67 -5.30 -5.46
N PRO A 95 -0.49 -5.76 -5.93
CA PRO A 95 -0.43 -6.79 -6.96
C PRO A 95 -0.88 -8.13 -6.39
N SER A 96 -1.65 -8.89 -7.17
CA SER A 96 -1.82 -10.31 -6.93
C SER A 96 -0.55 -11.09 -7.30
N ALA A 97 -0.44 -12.35 -6.87
CA ALA A 97 0.57 -13.27 -7.35
C ALA A 97 0.62 -13.22 -8.87
N ASN A 98 1.82 -13.33 -9.45
CA ASN A 98 2.08 -13.25 -10.89
C ASN A 98 1.79 -11.91 -11.60
N ARG A 99 1.52 -10.83 -10.87
CA ARG A 99 1.24 -9.48 -11.41
C ARG A 99 2.25 -8.45 -10.91
N MET A 100 2.36 -7.36 -11.67
CA MET A 100 3.12 -6.18 -11.29
C MET A 100 2.18 -4.98 -11.12
N ALA A 101 2.29 -4.27 -10.00
CA ALA A 101 1.64 -2.99 -9.80
C ALA A 101 2.71 -1.88 -9.80
N ILE A 102 2.45 -0.81 -10.55
CA ILE A 102 3.34 0.36 -10.63
C ILE A 102 2.54 1.57 -10.14
N PHE A 103 3.01 2.22 -9.11
CA PHE A 103 2.37 3.37 -8.51
C PHE A 103 3.09 4.65 -8.93
N ASP A 104 2.43 5.52 -9.69
CA ASP A 104 2.84 6.93 -9.86
C ASP A 104 2.31 7.70 -8.66
N ARG A 105 3.19 8.00 -7.72
CA ARG A 105 2.90 8.39 -6.35
C ARG A 105 2.28 7.25 -5.54
N SER A 106 2.30 7.39 -4.21
CA SER A 106 1.85 6.32 -3.31
C SER A 106 1.30 6.89 -2.00
N TRP A 107 1.28 6.08 -0.95
CA TRP A 107 0.99 6.46 0.42
C TRP A 107 1.95 7.54 0.94
N TYR A 108 3.18 7.58 0.49
CA TYR A 108 4.17 8.58 0.89
C TYR A 108 3.77 10.00 0.50
N ARG A 109 3.12 10.15 -0.64
CA ARG A 109 2.66 11.45 -1.11
C ARG A 109 1.76 12.16 -0.11
N ASN A 110 0.81 11.44 0.46
CA ASN A 110 -0.13 12.00 1.42
C ASN A 110 0.58 12.42 2.71
N LEU A 111 1.56 11.63 3.17
CA LEU A 111 2.35 11.96 4.37
C LEU A 111 3.22 13.19 4.15
N LEU A 112 3.89 13.30 3.01
CA LEU A 112 4.68 14.48 2.66
C LEU A 112 3.82 15.75 2.59
N ASP A 113 2.63 15.67 1.98
CA ASP A 113 1.72 16.81 1.91
C ASP A 113 1.19 17.18 3.31
N ALA A 114 0.82 16.20 4.15
CA ALA A 114 0.34 16.42 5.52
C ALA A 114 1.41 17.01 6.44
N GLU A 115 2.66 16.55 6.35
CA GLU A 115 3.79 17.10 7.08
C GLU A 115 4.05 18.57 6.70
N ILE A 116 4.06 18.85 5.40
CA ILE A 116 4.32 20.22 4.90
C ILE A 116 3.18 21.16 5.27
N SER A 117 1.93 20.70 5.23
CA SER A 117 0.77 21.55 5.61
C SER A 117 0.62 21.73 7.12
N GLY A 118 1.24 20.88 7.93
CA GLY A 118 1.04 20.84 9.37
C GLY A 118 -0.30 20.19 9.78
N GLU A 119 -0.90 19.41 8.88
CA GLU A 119 -2.14 18.68 9.14
C GLU A 119 -1.95 17.57 10.19
N LEU A 120 -0.77 16.95 10.20
CA LEU A 120 -0.37 15.97 11.21
C LEU A 120 0.71 16.57 12.12
N ASN A 121 0.56 16.39 13.41
CA ASN A 121 1.63 16.68 14.36
C ASN A 121 2.72 15.60 14.32
N GLU A 122 3.85 15.82 14.99
CA GLU A 122 5.01 14.90 14.95
C GLU A 122 4.65 13.48 15.42
N SER A 123 3.83 13.34 16.45
CA SER A 123 3.41 12.05 17.00
C SER A 123 2.51 11.29 16.00
N GLU A 124 1.58 11.98 15.39
CA GLU A 124 0.67 11.41 14.38
C GLU A 124 1.44 11.00 13.12
N LEU A 125 2.40 11.82 12.69
CA LEU A 125 3.25 11.54 11.54
C LEU A 125 4.13 10.30 11.78
N ARG A 126 4.75 10.20 12.96
CA ARG A 126 5.55 9.02 13.36
C ARG A 126 4.71 7.74 13.39
N LYS A 127 3.47 7.83 13.88
CA LYS A 127 2.51 6.73 13.83
C LYS A 127 2.18 6.34 12.39
N ALA A 128 1.91 7.30 11.53
CA ALA A 128 1.60 7.05 10.11
C ALA A 128 2.77 6.39 9.37
N TYR A 129 4.02 6.77 9.63
CA TYR A 129 5.19 6.07 9.08
C TYR A 129 5.33 4.64 9.65
N THR A 130 4.96 4.43 10.92
CA THR A 130 4.93 3.08 11.51
C THR A 130 3.89 2.19 10.80
N ASP A 131 2.70 2.74 10.50
CA ASP A 131 1.66 2.03 9.77
C ASP A 131 2.11 1.69 8.33
N VAL A 132 2.82 2.60 7.67
CA VAL A 132 3.41 2.35 6.34
C VAL A 132 4.46 1.24 6.39
N ARG A 133 5.36 1.25 7.37
CA ARG A 133 6.35 0.16 7.55
C ARG A 133 5.66 -1.19 7.79
N ALA A 134 4.60 -1.20 8.61
CA ALA A 134 3.83 -2.41 8.85
C ALA A 134 3.15 -2.92 7.57
N PHE A 135 2.58 -2.04 6.76
CA PHE A 135 1.97 -2.35 5.47
C PHE A 135 3.00 -2.94 4.48
N GLU A 136 4.14 -2.29 4.30
CA GLU A 136 5.20 -2.78 3.42
C GLU A 136 5.78 -4.12 3.90
N ARG A 137 5.95 -4.29 5.23
CA ARG A 137 6.38 -5.55 5.83
C ARG A 137 5.38 -6.67 5.53
N GLN A 138 4.08 -6.45 5.76
CA GLN A 138 3.04 -7.45 5.47
C GLN A 138 3.06 -7.89 4.00
N LEU A 139 3.21 -6.94 3.06
CA LEU A 139 3.31 -7.27 1.64
C LEU A 139 4.54 -8.12 1.33
N ARG A 140 5.70 -7.79 1.92
CA ARG A 140 6.95 -8.54 1.72
C ARG A 140 6.87 -9.94 2.35
N GLU A 141 6.34 -10.05 3.55
CA GLU A 141 6.06 -11.34 4.21
C GLU A 141 5.11 -12.18 3.37
N GLY A 142 4.18 -11.55 2.63
CA GLY A 142 3.33 -12.19 1.61
C GLY A 142 4.04 -12.47 0.28
N GLY A 143 5.36 -12.31 0.19
CA GLY A 143 6.15 -12.62 -0.99
C GLY A 143 6.27 -11.50 -2.01
N THR A 144 5.67 -10.33 -1.78
CA THR A 144 5.73 -9.19 -2.71
C THR A 144 7.13 -8.59 -2.73
N THR A 145 7.71 -8.45 -3.92
CA THR A 145 8.94 -7.70 -4.14
C THR A 145 8.59 -6.22 -4.26
N ILE A 146 9.03 -5.40 -3.29
CA ILE A 146 8.77 -3.95 -3.28
C ILE A 146 10.02 -3.22 -3.74
N LEU A 147 9.85 -2.31 -4.71
CA LEU A 147 10.92 -1.49 -5.29
C LEU A 147 10.49 -0.02 -5.22
N LYS A 148 11.30 0.80 -4.53
CA LYS A 148 10.98 2.21 -4.29
C LYS A 148 11.96 3.13 -5.00
N PHE A 149 11.45 4.01 -5.85
CA PHE A 149 12.22 5.01 -6.59
C PHE A 149 11.81 6.41 -6.19
N PHE A 150 12.80 7.26 -5.90
CA PHE A 150 12.58 8.67 -5.66
C PHE A 150 13.37 9.53 -6.66
N LEU A 151 12.64 10.27 -7.51
CA LEU A 151 13.25 11.11 -8.53
C LEU A 151 13.51 12.51 -7.99
N ARG A 152 14.78 12.92 -8.01
CA ARG A 152 15.25 14.23 -7.53
C ARG A 152 15.62 15.13 -8.70
N ILE A 153 15.30 16.40 -8.60
CA ILE A 153 15.79 17.47 -9.46
C ILE A 153 16.04 18.71 -8.59
N THR A 154 16.92 19.60 -9.04
CA THR A 154 17.14 20.87 -8.34
C THR A 154 15.94 21.82 -8.51
N LYS A 155 15.80 22.80 -7.60
CA LYS A 155 14.75 23.82 -7.70
C LYS A 155 14.82 24.57 -9.04
N LYS A 156 16.04 24.88 -9.51
CA LYS A 156 16.25 25.56 -10.79
C LYS A 156 15.77 24.72 -11.97
N GLU A 157 16.12 23.45 -12.01
CA GLU A 157 15.67 22.51 -13.06
C GLU A 157 14.15 22.33 -13.03
N GLN A 158 13.58 22.22 -11.83
CA GLN A 158 12.13 22.12 -11.66
C GLN A 158 11.41 23.34 -12.24
N ALA A 159 11.91 24.55 -11.96
CA ALA A 159 11.35 25.80 -12.50
C ALA A 159 11.36 25.80 -14.03
N VAL A 160 12.48 25.41 -14.65
CA VAL A 160 12.62 25.34 -16.13
C VAL A 160 11.61 24.36 -16.71
N ARG A 161 11.46 23.17 -16.11
CA ARG A 161 10.51 22.16 -16.61
C ARG A 161 9.06 22.58 -16.42
N LEU A 162 8.72 23.23 -15.29
CA LEU A 162 7.37 23.75 -15.06
C LEU A 162 7.03 24.83 -16.10
N ALA A 163 7.94 25.76 -16.37
CA ALA A 163 7.76 26.79 -17.40
C ALA A 163 7.58 26.17 -18.79
N THR A 164 8.37 25.16 -19.13
CA THR A 164 8.22 24.42 -20.40
C THR A 164 6.86 23.75 -20.54
N LEU A 165 6.38 23.12 -19.46
CA LEU A 165 5.05 22.48 -19.44
C LEU A 165 3.92 23.50 -19.57
N GLN A 166 4.03 24.67 -18.91
CA GLN A 166 3.04 25.75 -18.99
C GLN A 166 3.00 26.41 -20.37
N GLY A 167 4.16 26.55 -21.02
CA GLY A 167 4.26 27.14 -22.34
C GLY A 167 3.69 26.28 -23.47
N ASN A 168 3.37 25.02 -23.23
CA ASN A 168 2.78 24.11 -24.21
C ASN A 168 1.31 23.83 -23.90
N PRO A 169 0.34 24.23 -24.76
CA PRO A 169 -1.09 24.03 -24.52
C PRO A 169 -1.47 22.57 -24.22
N ALA A 170 -0.79 21.60 -24.82
CA ALA A 170 -1.04 20.18 -24.60
C ALA A 170 -0.64 19.69 -23.20
N THR A 171 0.21 20.41 -22.48
CA THR A 171 0.75 20.00 -21.17
C THR A 171 0.51 21.02 -20.06
N ALA A 172 0.03 22.22 -20.37
CA ALA A 172 -0.18 23.32 -19.41
C ALA A 172 -1.09 22.89 -18.24
N TRP A 173 -2.10 22.09 -18.50
CA TRP A 173 -3.01 21.53 -17.50
C TRP A 173 -2.32 20.71 -16.39
N ARG A 174 -1.09 20.25 -16.61
CA ARG A 174 -0.28 19.51 -15.62
C ARG A 174 0.31 20.40 -14.54
N VAL A 175 0.32 21.71 -14.74
CA VAL A 175 0.89 22.69 -13.83
C VAL A 175 -0.24 23.45 -13.14
N SER A 176 -0.88 22.80 -12.18
CA SER A 176 -1.92 23.40 -11.34
C SER A 176 -1.33 24.31 -10.25
N ASP A 177 -2.17 25.16 -9.64
CA ASP A 177 -1.78 26.01 -8.51
C ASP A 177 -1.13 25.21 -7.38
N ALA A 178 -1.64 24.02 -7.10
CA ALA A 178 -1.05 23.12 -6.11
C ALA A 178 0.38 22.66 -6.49
N VAL A 179 0.70 22.54 -7.76
CA VAL A 179 2.07 22.24 -8.23
C VAL A 179 2.98 23.43 -8.02
N LEU A 180 2.51 24.64 -8.32
CA LEU A 180 3.25 25.89 -8.11
C LEU A 180 3.47 26.17 -6.62
N ALA A 181 2.46 25.98 -5.80
CA ALA A 181 2.57 26.11 -4.34
C ALA A 181 3.64 25.18 -3.75
N ARG A 182 3.70 23.93 -4.22
CA ARG A 182 4.77 22.99 -3.81
C ARG A 182 6.15 23.43 -4.30
N HIS A 183 6.25 23.96 -5.50
CA HIS A 183 7.51 24.52 -6.00
C HIS A 183 7.99 25.70 -5.15
N ALA A 184 7.09 26.59 -4.75
CA ALA A 184 7.42 27.69 -3.84
C ALA A 184 8.00 27.17 -2.52
N ARG A 185 7.44 26.09 -1.95
CA ARG A 185 7.87 25.42 -0.72
C ARG A 185 8.92 24.31 -0.94
N TYR A 186 9.74 24.41 -1.97
CA TYR A 186 10.72 23.38 -2.34
C TYR A 186 11.62 22.92 -1.19
N LYS A 187 12.10 23.86 -0.34
CA LYS A 187 12.97 23.54 0.81
C LYS A 187 12.23 22.75 1.88
N ASP A 188 10.97 23.10 2.17
CA ASP A 188 10.15 22.37 3.13
C ASP A 188 9.90 20.96 2.63
N TYR A 189 9.61 20.84 1.31
CA TYR A 189 9.43 19.54 0.68
C TYR A 189 10.70 18.66 0.75
N GLN A 190 11.89 19.26 0.61
CA GLN A 190 13.14 18.51 0.77
C GLN A 190 13.31 17.99 2.20
N LYS A 191 13.03 18.82 3.22
CA LYS A 191 13.10 18.39 4.63
C LYS A 191 12.15 17.24 4.92
N ALA A 192 10.90 17.33 4.47
CA ALA A 192 9.93 16.26 4.63
C ALA A 192 10.35 14.97 3.92
N VAL A 193 10.98 15.08 2.74
CA VAL A 193 11.54 13.93 2.01
C VAL A 193 12.72 13.29 2.74
N ASP A 194 13.61 14.10 3.30
CA ASP A 194 14.75 13.59 4.08
C ASP A 194 14.25 12.87 5.34
N HIS A 195 13.26 13.42 6.04
CA HIS A 195 12.58 12.76 7.16
C HIS A 195 11.88 11.46 6.74
N MET A 196 11.16 11.45 5.61
CA MET A 196 10.57 10.24 5.06
C MET A 196 11.63 9.13 4.83
N PHE A 197 12.80 9.49 4.34
CA PHE A 197 13.89 8.51 4.17
C PHE A 197 14.40 8.00 5.52
N GLU A 198 14.62 8.86 6.50
CA GLU A 198 15.02 8.46 7.86
C GLU A 198 14.05 7.44 8.45
N GLU A 199 12.75 7.65 8.24
CA GLU A 199 11.71 6.79 8.76
C GLU A 199 11.48 5.49 7.96
N THR A 200 11.85 5.45 6.68
CA THR A 200 11.40 4.36 5.79
C THR A 200 12.47 3.77 4.87
N ASP A 201 13.73 4.24 4.93
CA ASP A 201 14.83 3.68 4.16
C ASP A 201 15.52 2.54 4.94
N LEU A 202 14.84 1.43 5.03
CA LEU A 202 15.35 0.23 5.68
C LEU A 202 16.17 -0.57 4.65
N GLU A 203 17.50 -0.48 4.74
CA GLU A 203 18.43 -0.99 3.71
C GLU A 203 18.24 -2.46 3.34
N GLU A 204 17.88 -3.32 4.30
CA GLU A 204 17.76 -4.75 4.08
C GLU A 204 16.38 -5.17 3.50
N GLU A 205 15.38 -4.32 3.60
CA GLU A 205 13.99 -4.73 3.40
C GLU A 205 13.35 -4.20 2.13
N ALA A 206 13.33 -2.89 1.94
CA ALA A 206 12.81 -2.23 0.74
C ALA A 206 13.46 -0.84 0.62
N PRO A 207 14.73 -0.76 0.24
CA PRO A 207 15.47 0.49 0.20
C PRO A 207 14.95 1.44 -0.87
N TRP A 208 15.09 2.72 -0.60
CA TRP A 208 14.84 3.76 -1.59
C TRP A 208 15.97 3.89 -2.59
N ARG A 209 15.67 3.76 -3.88
CA ARG A 209 16.58 4.17 -4.94
C ARG A 209 16.38 5.64 -5.27
N ARG A 210 17.31 6.49 -4.84
CA ARG A 210 17.31 7.94 -5.08
C ARG A 210 17.99 8.22 -6.41
N ILE A 211 17.26 8.73 -7.40
CA ILE A 211 17.73 8.92 -8.76
C ILE A 211 17.78 10.42 -9.10
N ASP A 212 18.93 10.92 -9.56
CA ASP A 212 19.01 12.23 -10.17
C ASP A 212 18.36 12.18 -11.56
N SER A 213 17.24 12.86 -11.71
CA SER A 213 16.48 12.91 -12.95
C SER A 213 16.73 14.17 -13.80
N LYS A 214 17.83 14.88 -13.57
CA LYS A 214 18.24 15.98 -14.43
C LYS A 214 18.41 15.52 -15.89
N ASN A 215 19.02 14.36 -16.10
CA ASN A 215 19.04 13.69 -17.40
C ASN A 215 18.12 12.47 -17.36
N LEU A 216 17.00 12.56 -18.05
CA LEU A 216 15.99 11.49 -18.05
C LEU A 216 16.47 10.16 -18.65
N SER A 217 17.38 10.19 -19.63
CA SER A 217 17.94 8.97 -20.22
C SER A 217 18.83 8.23 -19.22
N ASN A 218 19.68 8.95 -18.49
CA ASN A 218 20.51 8.38 -17.43
C ASN A 218 19.63 7.85 -16.29
N ALA A 219 18.63 8.63 -15.88
CA ALA A 219 17.68 8.22 -14.85
C ALA A 219 16.90 6.96 -15.25
N THR A 220 16.48 6.85 -16.51
CA THR A 220 15.83 5.66 -17.06
C THR A 220 16.77 4.46 -17.03
N PHE A 221 18.01 4.64 -17.46
CA PHE A 221 19.02 3.59 -17.44
C PHE A 221 19.26 3.08 -16.02
N GLU A 222 19.41 3.97 -15.04
CA GLU A 222 19.60 3.62 -13.64
C GLU A 222 18.37 2.89 -13.06
N ALA A 223 17.16 3.42 -13.31
CA ALA A 223 15.92 2.83 -12.83
C ALA A 223 15.69 1.41 -13.39
N LEU A 224 15.89 1.23 -14.71
CA LEU A 224 15.77 -0.09 -15.33
C LEU A 224 16.83 -1.07 -14.82
N GLY A 225 18.08 -0.59 -14.61
CA GLY A 225 19.14 -1.42 -14.06
C GLY A 225 18.77 -1.97 -12.68
N TYR A 226 18.37 -1.08 -11.78
CA TYR A 226 17.96 -1.49 -10.44
C TYR A 226 16.76 -2.46 -10.45
N LEU A 227 15.77 -2.18 -11.31
CA LEU A 227 14.60 -3.05 -11.45
C LEU A 227 14.98 -4.45 -11.96
N VAL A 228 15.84 -4.52 -12.99
CA VAL A 228 16.35 -5.78 -13.56
C VAL A 228 17.13 -6.56 -12.51
N ASP A 229 18.08 -5.92 -11.82
CA ASP A 229 18.94 -6.59 -10.85
C ASP A 229 18.15 -7.14 -9.66
N ALA A 230 17.19 -6.36 -9.15
CA ALA A 230 16.32 -6.80 -8.07
C ALA A 230 15.43 -7.98 -8.46
N LEU A 231 14.81 -7.93 -9.65
CA LEU A 231 13.97 -9.02 -10.13
C LEU A 231 14.79 -10.28 -10.47
N ARG A 232 15.99 -10.14 -11.03
CA ARG A 232 16.92 -11.26 -11.27
C ARG A 232 17.26 -11.96 -9.96
N LYS A 233 17.70 -11.19 -8.95
CA LYS A 233 17.99 -11.72 -7.62
C LYS A 233 16.78 -12.46 -7.03
N ARG A 234 15.59 -11.89 -7.15
CA ARG A 234 14.38 -12.50 -6.61
C ARG A 234 13.99 -13.79 -7.33
N VAL A 235 14.09 -13.83 -8.66
CA VAL A 235 13.86 -15.03 -9.47
C VAL A 235 14.85 -16.14 -9.11
N GLU A 236 16.13 -15.81 -8.92
CA GLU A 236 17.16 -16.77 -8.51
C GLU A 236 16.89 -17.34 -7.11
N GLN A 237 16.52 -16.50 -6.15
CA GLN A 237 16.12 -16.93 -4.80
C GLN A 237 14.94 -17.92 -4.84
N CYS A 238 13.91 -17.64 -5.64
CA CYS A 238 12.77 -18.53 -5.77
C CYS A 238 13.15 -19.88 -6.41
N LYS A 239 14.03 -19.87 -7.41
CA LYS A 239 14.52 -21.10 -8.04
C LYS A 239 15.40 -21.95 -7.10
N ALA A 240 16.12 -21.31 -6.18
CA ALA A 240 16.94 -21.99 -5.18
C ALA A 240 16.13 -22.60 -4.02
N GLY A 241 14.79 -22.57 -4.12
CA GLY A 241 13.91 -23.17 -3.11
C GLY A 241 13.67 -22.29 -1.88
N ASN A 242 14.11 -21.02 -1.91
CA ASN A 242 13.71 -20.04 -0.91
C ASN A 242 12.25 -19.66 -1.18
N PRO A 243 11.28 -20.11 -0.35
CA PRO A 243 9.87 -19.87 -0.62
C PRO A 243 9.58 -18.39 -0.68
N LEU A 244 8.57 -18.02 -1.49
CA LEU A 244 7.98 -16.67 -1.49
C LEU A 244 7.52 -16.26 -0.09
N PHE A 245 7.30 -17.23 0.75
CA PHE A 245 6.84 -17.15 2.11
C PHE A 245 7.83 -17.90 3.01
N GLU A 246 8.87 -17.25 3.49
CA GLU A 246 9.33 -17.62 4.79
C GLU A 246 8.24 -17.17 5.76
N GLY A 247 7.29 -18.04 6.01
CA GLY A 247 6.40 -17.91 7.14
C GLY A 247 7.25 -17.93 8.40
N LYS A 248 7.94 -16.83 8.68
CA LYS A 248 8.39 -16.59 10.05
C LYS A 248 7.11 -16.72 10.86
N ARG A 249 6.96 -17.85 11.55
CA ARG A 249 5.98 -17.96 12.64
C ARG A 249 6.00 -16.61 13.33
N LEU A 250 4.86 -16.02 13.53
CA LEU A 250 4.69 -14.78 14.30
C LEU A 250 5.33 -15.01 15.69
N THR A 251 6.66 -14.96 15.72
CA THR A 251 7.46 -15.04 16.94
C THR A 251 7.39 -13.64 17.52
N GLY A 252 6.76 -13.49 18.66
CA GLY A 252 6.62 -12.23 19.36
C GLY A 252 5.22 -11.60 19.34
N LEU A 253 4.19 -12.34 18.95
CA LEU A 253 2.83 -11.95 19.38
C LEU A 253 2.83 -11.91 20.92
N PRO A 254 2.32 -10.80 21.52
CA PRO A 254 2.17 -10.78 22.96
C PRO A 254 1.36 -12.01 23.38
N CYS A 255 2.00 -12.90 24.13
CA CYS A 255 1.29 -13.99 24.77
C CYS A 255 0.43 -13.35 25.85
N PHE A 256 -0.87 -13.30 25.64
CA PHE A 256 -1.81 -12.91 26.69
C PHE A 256 -1.88 -14.07 27.69
N SER A 257 -0.89 -14.12 28.59
CA SER A 257 -0.79 -15.14 29.64
C SER A 257 -2.02 -15.16 30.56
N ASP A 258 -2.74 -14.04 30.62
CA ASP A 258 -3.92 -13.84 31.46
C ASP A 258 -5.24 -14.03 30.70
N ALA A 259 -5.20 -14.43 29.42
CA ALA A 259 -6.41 -14.75 28.69
C ALA A 259 -7.12 -15.96 29.36
N PRO A 260 -8.39 -15.86 29.70
CA PRO A 260 -9.12 -16.96 30.33
C PRO A 260 -9.09 -18.18 29.40
N SER A 261 -8.57 -19.28 29.92
CA SER A 261 -8.56 -20.56 29.18
C SER A 261 -9.98 -21.02 28.92
N LEU A 262 -10.30 -21.38 27.67
CA LEU A 262 -11.60 -21.99 27.32
C LEU A 262 -11.93 -23.22 28.17
N LYS A 263 -10.91 -23.94 28.67
CA LYS A 263 -11.07 -25.07 29.57
C LYS A 263 -11.65 -24.69 30.96
N LYS A 264 -11.55 -23.40 31.32
CA LYS A 264 -12.07 -22.88 32.59
C LYS A 264 -13.44 -22.22 32.44
N SER A 265 -14.00 -22.21 31.23
CA SER A 265 -15.34 -21.66 31.01
C SER A 265 -16.39 -22.59 31.59
N ASP A 266 -17.22 -22.04 32.48
CA ASP A 266 -18.36 -22.77 33.04
C ASP A 266 -19.49 -22.80 32.00
N LEU A 267 -19.73 -23.96 31.42
CA LEU A 267 -20.77 -24.19 30.41
C LEU A 267 -22.16 -24.48 31.05
N SER A 268 -22.24 -24.57 32.36
CA SER A 268 -23.53 -24.78 33.07
C SER A 268 -24.28 -23.47 33.31
N LEU A 269 -23.61 -22.31 33.13
CA LEU A 269 -24.25 -21.03 33.33
C LEU A 269 -25.36 -20.80 32.30
N GLY A 270 -26.56 -20.58 32.80
CA GLY A 270 -27.75 -20.29 32.00
C GLY A 270 -28.63 -19.25 32.67
N LEU A 271 -29.47 -18.60 31.89
CA LEU A 271 -30.47 -17.66 32.38
C LEU A 271 -31.85 -18.27 32.16
N GLU A 272 -32.76 -18.07 33.14
CA GLU A 272 -34.16 -18.34 32.94
C GLU A 272 -34.70 -17.52 31.75
N LYS A 273 -35.67 -18.10 31.03
CA LYS A 273 -36.13 -17.58 29.74
C LYS A 273 -36.68 -16.16 29.85
N GLU A 274 -37.37 -15.84 30.89
CA GLU A 274 -37.98 -14.54 31.18
C GLU A 274 -36.87 -13.49 31.47
N ALA A 275 -35.96 -13.80 32.37
CA ALA A 275 -34.81 -12.95 32.69
C ALA A 275 -33.91 -12.70 31.44
N TYR A 276 -33.70 -13.74 30.62
CA TYR A 276 -32.98 -13.60 29.39
C TYR A 276 -33.65 -12.61 28.43
N ARG A 277 -34.98 -12.67 28.28
CA ARG A 277 -35.72 -11.76 27.38
C ARG A 277 -35.61 -10.29 27.81
N GLU A 278 -35.75 -10.03 29.11
CA GLU A 278 -35.61 -8.67 29.65
C GLU A 278 -34.20 -8.14 29.44
N ILE A 279 -33.19 -8.93 29.77
CA ILE A 279 -31.79 -8.52 29.62
C ILE A 279 -31.44 -8.28 28.12
N ILE A 280 -31.83 -9.19 27.23
CA ILE A 280 -31.49 -9.05 25.82
C ILE A 280 -32.16 -7.81 25.18
N GLN A 281 -33.42 -7.54 25.54
CA GLN A 281 -34.14 -6.35 25.05
C GLN A 281 -33.46 -5.07 25.53
N ALA A 282 -33.09 -4.98 26.80
CA ALA A 282 -32.37 -3.82 27.33
C ALA A 282 -31.01 -3.62 26.64
N ARG A 283 -30.27 -4.71 26.39
CA ARG A 283 -28.97 -4.67 25.69
C ARG A 283 -29.12 -4.27 24.23
N GLN A 284 -30.14 -4.76 23.54
CA GLN A 284 -30.42 -4.41 22.14
C GLN A 284 -30.81 -2.94 22.00
N SER A 285 -31.62 -2.39 22.91
CA SER A 285 -31.91 -0.95 22.94
C SER A 285 -30.64 -0.12 23.14
N ARG A 286 -29.76 -0.57 24.02
CA ARG A 286 -28.47 0.11 24.23
C ARG A 286 -27.53 0.01 23.01
N ILE A 287 -27.53 -1.13 22.31
CA ILE A 287 -26.78 -1.30 21.05
C ILE A 287 -27.29 -0.33 19.99
N GLN A 288 -28.61 -0.14 19.86
CA GLN A 288 -29.20 0.83 18.94
C GLN A 288 -28.70 2.26 19.23
N GLU A 289 -28.70 2.68 20.48
CA GLU A 289 -28.19 3.99 20.90
C GLU A 289 -26.72 4.13 20.53
N LEU A 290 -25.89 3.16 20.92
CA LEU A 290 -24.45 3.16 20.63
C LEU A 290 -24.14 3.15 19.13
N HIS A 291 -24.91 2.40 18.34
CA HIS A 291 -24.77 2.37 16.89
C HIS A 291 -25.03 3.74 16.26
N ASN A 292 -26.05 4.46 16.75
CA ASN A 292 -26.33 5.84 16.33
C ASN A 292 -25.17 6.79 16.72
N GLU A 293 -24.60 6.60 17.93
CA GLU A 293 -23.43 7.38 18.37
C GLU A 293 -22.18 7.10 17.52
N LEU A 294 -21.90 5.84 17.18
CA LEU A 294 -20.79 5.51 16.27
C LEU A 294 -20.95 6.21 14.92
N TYR A 295 -22.16 6.20 14.37
CA TYR A 295 -22.45 6.90 13.13
C TYR A 295 -22.25 8.41 13.23
N ARG A 296 -22.77 9.03 14.31
CA ARG A 296 -22.65 10.47 14.55
C ARG A 296 -21.22 10.92 14.77
N LEU A 297 -20.45 10.14 15.55
CA LEU A 297 -19.06 10.43 15.89
C LEU A 297 -18.06 9.94 14.82
N ARG A 298 -18.54 9.31 13.74
CA ARG A 298 -17.70 8.77 12.67
C ARG A 298 -16.68 7.75 13.15
N ILE A 299 -17.01 6.95 14.16
CA ILE A 299 -16.17 5.89 14.69
C ILE A 299 -16.42 4.59 13.93
N PRO A 300 -15.45 4.05 13.17
CA PRO A 300 -15.58 2.75 12.55
C PRO A 300 -15.42 1.64 13.60
N LEU A 301 -16.19 0.55 13.47
CA LEU A 301 -16.12 -0.61 14.36
C LEU A 301 -15.96 -1.88 13.55
N VAL A 302 -15.01 -2.72 13.95
CA VAL A 302 -14.86 -4.09 13.45
C VAL A 302 -15.18 -5.07 14.58
N ILE A 303 -16.09 -6.00 14.30
CA ILE A 303 -16.43 -7.09 15.21
C ILE A 303 -16.03 -8.40 14.55
N VAL A 304 -15.31 -9.26 15.27
CA VAL A 304 -14.89 -10.56 14.77
C VAL A 304 -15.54 -11.66 15.59
N TYR A 305 -16.26 -12.57 14.93
CA TYR A 305 -16.85 -13.75 15.52
C TYR A 305 -16.06 -14.99 15.12
N GLU A 306 -15.42 -15.60 16.09
CA GLU A 306 -14.71 -16.87 15.94
C GLU A 306 -15.38 -17.99 16.73
N GLY A 307 -15.31 -19.21 16.24
CA GLY A 307 -15.86 -20.38 16.92
C GLY A 307 -16.05 -21.57 15.99
N TRP A 308 -16.19 -22.73 16.57
CA TRP A 308 -16.44 -23.98 15.85
C TRP A 308 -17.78 -23.97 15.09
N ASP A 309 -17.95 -24.95 14.19
CA ASP A 309 -19.23 -25.14 13.52
C ASP A 309 -20.33 -25.44 14.56
N ALA A 310 -21.52 -24.93 14.28
CA ALA A 310 -22.68 -25.02 15.18
C ALA A 310 -22.51 -24.35 16.56
N SER A 311 -21.44 -23.57 16.80
CA SER A 311 -21.22 -22.84 18.07
C SER A 311 -22.19 -21.69 18.35
N GLY A 312 -23.11 -21.40 17.42
CA GLY A 312 -24.11 -20.34 17.57
C GLY A 312 -23.69 -18.95 17.05
N LYS A 313 -22.57 -18.84 16.29
CA LYS A 313 -22.09 -17.57 15.73
C LYS A 313 -23.21 -16.77 15.03
N GLY A 314 -23.89 -17.38 14.07
CA GLY A 314 -24.96 -16.71 13.32
C GLY A 314 -26.14 -16.27 14.19
N GLY A 315 -26.50 -17.07 15.22
CA GLY A 315 -27.50 -16.69 16.19
C GLY A 315 -27.10 -15.47 17.03
N ASN A 316 -25.82 -15.38 17.42
CA ASN A 316 -25.30 -14.23 18.14
C ASN A 316 -25.24 -12.98 17.27
N ILE A 317 -24.75 -13.11 16.04
CA ILE A 317 -24.72 -11.98 15.07
C ILE A 317 -26.14 -11.44 14.84
N ARG A 318 -27.13 -12.34 14.65
CA ARG A 318 -28.53 -11.95 14.49
C ARG A 318 -29.04 -11.14 15.69
N ARG A 319 -28.78 -11.61 16.92
CA ARG A 319 -29.20 -10.89 18.14
C ARG A 319 -28.50 -9.53 18.28
N LEU A 320 -27.22 -9.46 17.92
CA LEU A 320 -26.47 -8.21 17.92
C LEU A 320 -27.05 -7.19 16.95
N THR A 321 -27.40 -7.62 15.73
CA THR A 321 -27.82 -6.72 14.65
C THR A 321 -29.33 -6.41 14.65
N GLU A 322 -30.11 -7.07 15.49
CA GLU A 322 -31.59 -7.02 15.46
C GLU A 322 -32.16 -5.60 15.61
N GLN A 323 -31.50 -4.74 16.40
CA GLN A 323 -31.89 -3.35 16.61
C GLN A 323 -30.94 -2.33 15.95
N MET A 324 -29.96 -2.80 15.19
CA MET A 324 -29.06 -1.91 14.45
C MET A 324 -29.70 -1.47 13.13
N ASP A 325 -29.42 -0.24 12.70
CA ASP A 325 -29.82 0.23 11.37
C ASP A 325 -29.03 -0.56 10.29
N PRO A 326 -29.70 -1.30 9.39
CA PRO A 326 -29.03 -2.14 8.39
C PRO A 326 -28.19 -1.32 7.38
N ARG A 327 -28.37 -0.01 7.30
CA ARG A 327 -27.55 0.88 6.47
C ARG A 327 -26.18 1.19 7.09
N GLY A 328 -26.04 0.94 8.40
CA GLY A 328 -24.83 1.27 9.17
C GLY A 328 -23.95 0.07 9.49
N TYR A 329 -24.31 -1.15 9.09
CA TYR A 329 -23.46 -2.31 9.29
C TYR A 329 -23.46 -3.24 8.07
N GLU A 330 -22.42 -4.08 8.01
CA GLU A 330 -22.27 -5.13 7.00
C GLU A 330 -21.74 -6.40 7.66
N VAL A 331 -22.33 -7.55 7.33
CA VAL A 331 -21.85 -8.86 7.78
C VAL A 331 -21.12 -9.53 6.63
N ILE A 332 -19.84 -9.82 6.82
CA ILE A 332 -18.97 -10.45 5.84
C ILE A 332 -18.73 -11.91 6.23
N PRO A 333 -19.39 -12.87 5.58
CA PRO A 333 -19.14 -14.28 5.85
C PRO A 333 -17.74 -14.68 5.35
N VAL A 334 -16.92 -15.21 6.25
CA VAL A 334 -15.58 -15.66 5.94
C VAL A 334 -15.57 -17.18 5.77
N SER A 335 -15.32 -17.60 4.54
CA SER A 335 -15.14 -19.02 4.17
C SER A 335 -13.70 -19.28 3.72
N ALA A 336 -13.41 -20.48 3.21
CA ALA A 336 -12.14 -20.77 2.56
C ALA A 336 -11.86 -19.75 1.45
N PRO A 337 -10.62 -19.24 1.32
CA PRO A 337 -10.31 -18.20 0.36
C PRO A 337 -10.51 -18.68 -1.08
N ASN A 338 -11.11 -17.83 -1.90
CA ASN A 338 -11.24 -18.03 -3.35
C ASN A 338 -9.89 -17.81 -4.06
N ASP A 339 -9.83 -18.06 -5.36
CA ASP A 339 -8.56 -17.96 -6.11
C ASP A 339 -8.01 -16.52 -6.18
N VAL A 340 -8.87 -15.51 -6.16
CA VAL A 340 -8.43 -14.10 -6.10
C VAL A 340 -7.80 -13.80 -4.75
N GLU A 341 -8.43 -14.23 -3.67
CA GLU A 341 -7.94 -14.05 -2.31
C GLU A 341 -6.64 -14.81 -2.06
N LYS A 342 -6.52 -16.06 -2.56
CA LYS A 342 -5.28 -16.86 -2.51
C LYS A 342 -4.12 -16.21 -3.25
N ALA A 343 -4.41 -15.43 -4.29
CA ALA A 343 -3.40 -14.71 -5.06
C ALA A 343 -2.89 -13.43 -4.38
N HIS A 344 -3.44 -13.04 -3.23
CA HIS A 344 -3.03 -11.89 -2.43
C HIS A 344 -2.55 -12.31 -1.05
N HIS A 345 -1.95 -11.37 -0.32
CA HIS A 345 -1.64 -11.58 1.09
C HIS A 345 -2.92 -11.95 1.87
N TYR A 346 -2.85 -12.89 2.82
CA TYR A 346 -4.03 -13.44 3.49
C TYR A 346 -4.91 -12.40 4.21
N LEU A 347 -4.33 -11.29 4.65
CA LEU A 347 -5.08 -10.17 5.25
C LEU A 347 -5.78 -9.29 4.22
N TRP A 348 -5.44 -9.39 2.93
CA TRP A 348 -6.00 -8.55 1.88
C TRP A 348 -7.54 -8.61 1.85
N ARG A 349 -8.12 -9.80 1.96
CA ARG A 349 -9.56 -10.02 1.96
C ARG A 349 -10.30 -9.33 3.11
N PHE A 350 -9.61 -9.09 4.23
CA PHE A 350 -10.15 -8.39 5.39
C PHE A 350 -9.94 -6.88 5.26
N TRP A 351 -8.74 -6.45 4.87
CA TRP A 351 -8.43 -5.04 4.70
C TRP A 351 -9.31 -4.34 3.65
N THR A 352 -9.70 -5.04 2.59
CA THR A 352 -10.57 -4.49 1.55
C THR A 352 -12.00 -4.28 2.01
N GLU A 353 -12.42 -4.98 3.06
CA GLU A 353 -13.77 -4.96 3.63
C GLU A 353 -13.89 -4.10 4.91
N PHE A 354 -12.85 -3.36 5.26
CA PHE A 354 -12.89 -2.51 6.44
C PHE A 354 -13.96 -1.42 6.33
N PRO A 355 -14.65 -1.12 7.46
CA PRO A 355 -15.79 -0.21 7.47
C PRO A 355 -15.40 1.22 7.13
N LYS A 356 -16.38 1.97 6.63
CA LYS A 356 -16.31 3.43 6.57
C LYS A 356 -16.42 4.00 7.98
N ALA A 357 -15.92 5.22 8.16
CA ALA A 357 -16.12 5.99 9.38
C ALA A 357 -17.61 6.07 9.75
N GLY A 358 -17.96 5.62 10.95
CA GLY A 358 -19.32 5.56 11.44
C GLY A 358 -20.10 4.30 11.03
N HIS A 359 -19.45 3.28 10.47
CA HIS A 359 -20.07 2.02 10.09
C HIS A 359 -19.45 0.84 10.84
N VAL A 360 -20.15 -0.29 10.86
CA VAL A 360 -19.72 -1.53 11.52
C VAL A 360 -19.52 -2.63 10.48
N THR A 361 -18.38 -3.30 10.51
CA THR A 361 -18.17 -4.55 9.76
C THR A 361 -18.07 -5.70 10.74
N ILE A 362 -18.78 -6.78 10.47
CA ILE A 362 -18.83 -8.00 11.29
C ILE A 362 -18.29 -9.15 10.44
N PHE A 363 -17.15 -9.73 10.85
CA PHE A 363 -16.55 -10.92 10.24
C PHE A 363 -16.91 -12.19 10.99
#